data_7456deb5d42d7c38d9a4e751721f618d
#
_entry.id   7456deb5d42d7c38d9a4e751721f618d
#
_cell.length_a   1.000
_cell.length_b   1.000
_cell.length_c   1.000
_cell.angle_alpha   90.00
_cell.angle_beta   90.00
_cell.angle_gamma   90.00
#
_symmetry.space_group_name_H-M   'P 1'
#
loop_
_entity.id
_entity.type
_entity.pdbx_description
1 polymer ?
#
loop_
_entity_poly.entity_id
_entity_poly.type
_entity_poly.pdbx_seq_one_letter_code
_entity_poly.pdbx_strand_id
1 'polypeptide(L)' 'MKKVTFKRVQNQSLPNLYSGTINGEIVGFIYKPENSKTDKNAWRSYVGVGDKAKFLYHTWDMNDAMEAVQLAVN' A
#
# COMPACT_ATOMS: atom_id res chain seq x y z
N MET A 1 -19.94 -0.81 -3.93
CA MET A 1 -18.49 -0.69 -4.11
C MET A 1 -17.82 -0.36 -2.77
N LYS A 2 -16.84 -1.14 -2.40
CA LYS A 2 -16.13 -0.93 -1.15
C LYS A 2 -15.03 0.10 -1.35
N LYS A 3 -14.99 1.08 -0.47
CA LYS A 3 -13.98 2.12 -0.55
C LYS A 3 -12.90 1.90 0.50
N VAL A 4 -11.65 1.84 0.05
CA VAL A 4 -10.50 1.68 0.94
C VAL A 4 -10.07 3.04 1.45
N THR A 5 -9.89 3.16 2.75
CA THR A 5 -9.37 4.36 3.39
C THR A 5 -7.93 4.11 3.78
N PHE A 6 -7.03 5.00 3.35
CA PHE A 6 -5.60 4.86 3.64
C PHE A 6 -5.19 5.77 4.77
N LYS A 7 -4.38 5.23 5.67
CA LYS A 7 -3.94 5.96 6.84
C LYS A 7 -2.46 5.66 7.09
N ARG A 8 -1.69 6.70 7.36
CA ARG A 8 -0.26 6.53 7.60
C ARG A 8 -0.02 5.72 8.87
N VAL A 9 0.90 4.77 8.77
CA VAL A 9 1.30 3.93 9.89
C VAL A 9 2.71 4.31 10.29
N GLN A 10 2.91 4.54 11.59
CA GLN A 10 4.25 4.82 12.09
C GLN A 10 4.99 3.50 12.24
N ASN A 11 6.06 3.35 11.47
CA ASN A 11 6.85 2.14 11.48
C ASN A 11 8.30 2.50 11.18
N GLN A 12 9.21 2.13 12.09
CA GLN A 12 10.62 2.47 11.95
C GLN A 12 11.29 1.71 10.81
N SER A 13 10.79 0.52 10.50
CA SER A 13 11.37 -0.32 9.47
C SER A 13 10.86 0.02 8.06
N LEU A 14 9.67 0.57 7.96
CA LEU A 14 9.04 0.88 6.67
C LEU A 14 8.55 2.32 6.66
N PRO A 15 9.40 3.26 6.25
CA PRO A 15 8.98 4.64 6.12
C PRO A 15 7.93 4.77 5.02
N ASN A 16 7.06 5.75 5.14
CA ASN A 16 6.00 5.99 4.15
C ASN A 16 5.05 4.80 3.99
N LEU A 17 4.75 4.13 5.09
CA LEU A 17 3.80 3.02 5.09
C LEU A 17 2.40 3.55 5.35
N TYR A 18 1.46 3.12 4.50
CA TYR A 18 0.04 3.45 4.66
C TYR A 18 -0.77 2.16 4.63
N SER A 19 -1.63 1.98 5.62
CA SER A 19 -2.54 0.84 5.62
C SER A 19 -3.86 1.22 4.98
N GLY A 20 -4.43 0.30 4.21
CA GLY A 20 -5.74 0.47 3.62
C GLY A 20 -6.77 -0.32 4.40
N THR A 21 -7.87 0.33 4.77
CA THR A 21 -8.90 -0.31 5.57
C THR A 21 -10.28 -0.16 4.95
N ILE A 22 -11.13 -1.14 5.21
CA ILE A 22 -12.55 -1.09 4.89
C ILE A 22 -13.28 -1.41 6.19
N ASN A 23 -14.10 -0.47 6.66
CA ASN A 23 -14.85 -0.65 7.92
C ASN A 23 -13.94 -0.99 9.10
N GLY A 24 -12.75 -0.37 9.13
CA GLY A 24 -11.82 -0.58 10.23
C GLY A 24 -10.96 -1.82 10.11
N GLU A 25 -11.15 -2.63 9.08
CA GLU A 25 -10.39 -3.85 8.88
C GLU A 25 -9.33 -3.64 7.80
N ILE A 26 -8.09 -4.01 8.10
CA ILE A 26 -6.99 -3.83 7.15
C ILE A 26 -7.15 -4.81 6.00
N VAL A 27 -7.15 -4.29 4.78
CA VAL A 27 -7.30 -5.11 3.56
C VAL A 27 -6.08 -5.04 2.66
N GLY A 28 -5.14 -4.15 2.95
CA GLY A 28 -3.94 -4.01 2.15
C GLY A 28 -3.09 -2.89 2.66
N PHE A 29 -1.99 -2.60 1.93
CA PHE A 29 -1.12 -1.51 2.31
C PHE A 29 -0.27 -1.07 1.13
N ILE A 30 0.28 0.13 1.25
CA ILE A 30 1.22 0.66 0.28
C ILE A 30 2.41 1.22 1.05
N TYR A 31 3.59 1.19 0.43
CA TYR A 31 4.75 1.84 1.03
C TYR A 31 5.76 2.23 -0.04
N LYS A 32 6.66 3.14 0.31
CA LYS A 32 7.71 3.60 -0.58
C LYS A 32 9.06 3.37 0.09
N PRO A 33 9.93 2.53 -0.47
CA PRO A 33 11.27 2.32 0.08
C PRO A 33 12.07 3.61 0.09
N GLU A 34 12.73 3.89 1.20
CA GLU A 34 13.44 5.14 1.36
C GLU A 34 14.73 5.22 0.54
N ASN A 35 15.47 4.13 0.46
CA ASN A 35 16.80 4.12 -0.10
C ASN A 35 16.97 3.29 -1.35
N SER A 36 15.91 3.18 -2.15
CA SER A 36 16.05 2.48 -3.41
C SER A 36 16.83 3.33 -4.40
N LYS A 37 17.95 2.84 -4.87
CA LYS A 37 18.78 3.58 -5.83
C LYS A 37 18.23 3.50 -7.25
N THR A 38 17.46 2.47 -7.54
CA THR A 38 16.90 2.27 -8.86
C THR A 38 15.45 2.70 -8.96
N ASP A 39 14.68 2.48 -7.88
CA ASP A 39 13.26 2.79 -7.85
C ASP A 39 12.93 3.74 -6.70
N LYS A 40 13.78 4.73 -6.50
CA LYS A 40 13.69 5.56 -5.31
C LYS A 40 12.37 6.29 -5.12
N ASN A 41 11.56 6.40 -6.14
CA ASN A 41 10.26 7.04 -6.03
C ASN A 41 9.13 6.08 -6.29
N ALA A 42 9.41 4.80 -6.35
CA ALA A 42 8.38 3.83 -6.68
C ALA A 42 7.59 3.41 -5.45
N TRP A 43 6.30 3.62 -5.49
CA TRP A 43 5.38 3.12 -4.47
C TRP A 43 5.05 1.67 -4.77
N ARG A 44 4.88 0.88 -3.73
CA ARG A 44 4.53 -0.52 -3.85
C ARG A 44 3.21 -0.77 -3.16
N SER A 45 2.34 -1.54 -3.81
CA SER A 45 1.02 -1.83 -3.28
C SER A 45 0.84 -3.32 -3.07
N TYR A 46 0.13 -3.65 -1.99
CA TYR A 46 -0.15 -5.02 -1.58
C TYR A 46 -1.60 -5.14 -1.16
N VAL A 47 -2.19 -6.31 -1.43
CA VAL A 47 -3.52 -6.65 -0.92
C VAL A 47 -3.38 -7.80 0.06
N GLY A 48 -4.18 -7.78 1.14
CA GLY A 48 -4.08 -8.77 2.20
C GLY A 48 -3.17 -8.32 3.32
N VAL A 49 -3.02 -9.16 4.34
CA VAL A 49 -2.20 -8.84 5.51
C VAL A 49 -1.36 -10.05 5.92
N GLY A 50 -0.22 -9.78 6.54
CA GLY A 50 0.64 -10.82 7.05
C GLY A 50 1.08 -11.79 5.98
N ASP A 51 0.94 -13.08 6.25
CA ASP A 51 1.36 -14.12 5.32
C ASP A 51 0.51 -14.16 4.05
N LYS A 52 -0.65 -13.51 4.07
CA LYS A 52 -1.56 -13.48 2.94
C LYS A 52 -1.36 -12.25 2.07
N ALA A 53 -0.43 -11.38 2.43
CA ALA A 53 -0.17 -10.18 1.65
C ALA A 53 0.41 -10.55 0.29
N LYS A 54 -0.19 -10.01 -0.75
CA LYS A 54 0.20 -10.29 -2.12
C LYS A 54 0.59 -8.99 -2.82
N PHE A 55 1.77 -8.99 -3.44
CA PHE A 55 2.23 -7.84 -4.20
C PHE A 55 1.33 -7.63 -5.42
N LEU A 56 0.92 -6.37 -5.62
CA LEU A 56 0.06 -6.02 -6.76
C LEU A 56 0.84 -5.29 -7.83
N TYR A 57 1.50 -4.20 -7.44
CA TYR A 57 1.95 -3.25 -8.44
C TYR A 57 2.96 -2.28 -7.83
N HIS A 58 3.87 -1.77 -8.64
CA HIS A 58 4.73 -0.67 -8.22
C HIS A 58 4.58 0.48 -9.20
N THR A 59 4.63 1.69 -8.70
CA THR A 59 4.35 2.87 -9.50
C THR A 59 5.03 4.09 -8.89
N TRP A 60 5.22 5.12 -9.70
CA TRP A 60 5.80 6.38 -9.25
C TRP A 60 4.85 7.21 -8.42
N ASP A 61 3.56 6.98 -8.55
CA ASP A 61 2.52 7.82 -7.98
C ASP A 61 1.81 7.10 -6.84
N MET A 62 1.76 7.75 -5.67
CA MET A 62 1.05 7.21 -4.52
C MET A 62 -0.43 6.95 -4.82
N ASN A 63 -1.05 7.84 -5.61
CA ASN A 63 -2.46 7.67 -5.94
C ASN A 63 -2.69 6.42 -6.78
N ASP A 64 -1.76 6.10 -7.67
CA ASP A 64 -1.86 4.88 -8.47
C ASP A 64 -1.70 3.64 -7.59
N ALA A 65 -0.83 3.73 -6.58
CA ALA A 65 -0.64 2.62 -5.66
C ALA A 65 -1.92 2.39 -4.83
N MET A 66 -2.55 3.45 -4.36
CA MET A 66 -3.80 3.36 -3.64
C MET A 66 -4.91 2.79 -4.52
N GLU A 67 -4.96 3.22 -5.78
CA GLU A 67 -5.95 2.71 -6.73
C GLU A 67 -5.76 1.21 -6.98
N ALA A 68 -4.53 0.74 -7.04
CA ALA A 68 -4.26 -0.68 -7.23
C ALA A 68 -4.88 -1.51 -6.10
N VAL A 69 -4.75 -1.05 -4.86
CA VAL A 69 -5.36 -1.74 -3.72
C VAL A 69 -6.88 -1.65 -3.82
N GLN A 70 -7.40 -0.48 -4.16
CA GLN A 70 -8.84 -0.27 -4.30
C GLN A 70 -9.45 -1.23 -5.32
N LEU A 71 -8.80 -1.39 -6.46
CA LEU A 71 -9.28 -2.29 -7.50
C LEU A 71 -9.18 -3.76 -7.10
N ALA A 72 -8.15 -4.11 -6.35
CA ALA A 72 -7.93 -5.50 -5.96
C ALA A 72 -8.97 -6.01 -4.95
N VAL A 73 -9.57 -5.11 -4.16
CA VAL A 73 -10.56 -5.51 -3.15
C VAL A 73 -12.00 -5.43 -3.67
N ASN A 74 -12.19 -4.96 -4.86
CA ASN A 74 -13.54 -4.86 -5.45
C ASN A 74 -13.86 -5.95 -6.45
#